data_2ce48f66e6e0f2807973c6f6e1f9a3f8
#
_entry.id   2ce48f66e6e0f2807973c6f6e1f9a3f8
#
_cell.length_a   1.000
_cell.length_b   1.000
_cell.length_c   1.000
_cell.angle_alpha   90.00
_cell.angle_beta   90.00
_cell.angle_gamma   90.00
#
_symmetry.space_group_name_H-M   'P 1'
#
loop_
_entity.id
_entity.type
_entity.pdbx_description
1 polymer ?
#
loop_
_entity_poly.entity_id
_entity_poly.type
_entity_poly.pdbx_seq_one_letter_code
_entity_poly.pdbx_strand_id
1 'polypeptide(L)'
;VGSEMCIRDSYYGIVRYGQLRHIPAMIVEHCFVSSNSDCEQFLSSDAKLRAIAQADARGIAAYYGLEKKDPGEVDVEPLFRDCRSHWAKDYVNRAADAGWVNGVGGGLFQPDGTLTRAMFVTMLAGLSGVDEADYPGSTFSDVSVGQWYAPSVAWAASEGIVSGTGDGRFEPNRNITRQEMAQIMAGYLAWKGVDTHPTADPSAYNIPDRADIALWALDSVCFCYEKGLLSGGDHGFAPLDNATRAQACVVLCGLNDFLRKTEG
;
A
#
# COMPACT_ATOMS: atom_id res chain seq x y z
N VAL A 1 38.99 -4.53 -17.30
CA VAL A 1 37.87 -4.06 -18.10
C VAL A 1 37.00 -3.23 -17.17
N GLY A 2 37.12 -1.90 -17.28
CA GLY A 2 36.40 -0.97 -16.43
C GLY A 2 34.90 -1.07 -16.68
N SER A 3 34.13 -1.33 -15.65
CA SER A 3 32.70 -1.11 -15.66
C SER A 3 32.46 0.40 -15.74
N GLU A 4 32.00 0.88 -16.87
CA GLU A 4 31.45 2.23 -16.95
C GLU A 4 30.18 2.25 -16.09
N MET A 5 30.26 2.95 -14.98
CA MET A 5 29.15 3.20 -14.12
C MET A 5 28.24 4.21 -14.82
N CYS A 6 27.21 3.72 -15.49
CA CYS A 6 26.19 4.58 -16.10
C CYS A 6 25.37 5.25 -14.99
N ILE A 7 25.83 6.38 -14.51
CA ILE A 7 25.03 7.31 -13.73
C ILE A 7 24.10 8.01 -14.75
N ARG A 8 23.00 7.39 -15.08
CA ARG A 8 21.88 8.05 -15.77
C ARG A 8 20.75 8.25 -14.78
N ASP A 9 20.67 9.51 -14.36
CA ASP A 9 19.52 10.29 -13.96
C ASP A 9 18.18 9.54 -13.72
N SER A 10 17.63 9.75 -12.53
CA SER A 10 16.19 9.85 -12.21
C SER A 10 15.18 8.86 -12.83
N TYR A 11 15.54 8.08 -13.83
CA TYR A 11 14.64 7.11 -14.49
C TYR A 11 14.43 5.83 -13.67
N TYR A 12 15.37 5.47 -12.81
CA TYR A 12 15.23 4.29 -11.97
C TYR A 12 14.71 4.72 -10.59
N GLY A 13 13.56 4.17 -10.19
CA GLY A 13 12.90 4.52 -8.95
C GLY A 13 13.82 4.49 -7.73
N ILE A 14 14.75 3.54 -7.66
CA ILE A 14 15.71 3.40 -6.57
C ILE A 14 16.69 4.57 -6.47
N VAL A 15 17.17 5.09 -7.61
CA VAL A 15 18.10 6.23 -7.63
C VAL A 15 17.34 7.51 -7.25
N ARG A 16 16.15 7.71 -7.80
CA ARG A 16 15.27 8.83 -7.45
C ARG A 16 14.88 8.82 -5.97
N TYR A 17 14.61 7.65 -5.44
CA TYR A 17 14.24 7.46 -4.04
C TYR A 17 15.41 7.77 -3.09
N GLY A 18 16.61 7.34 -3.45
CA GLY A 18 17.84 7.68 -2.73
C GLY A 18 18.11 9.18 -2.74
N GLN A 19 17.96 9.84 -3.89
CA GLN A 19 18.15 11.29 -4.02
C GLN A 19 17.17 12.07 -3.14
N LEU A 20 15.89 11.69 -3.10
CA LEU A 20 14.87 12.33 -2.27
C LEU A 20 15.16 12.20 -0.76
N ARG A 21 15.93 11.21 -0.36
CA ARG A 21 16.30 10.94 1.05
C ARG A 21 17.73 11.30 1.39
N HIS A 22 18.47 11.90 0.47
CA HIS A 22 19.90 12.14 0.63
C HIS A 22 20.70 10.88 0.96
N ILE A 23 20.24 9.72 0.47
CA ILE A 23 20.92 8.44 0.61
C ILE A 23 21.64 8.16 -0.70
N PRO A 24 22.94 7.83 -0.68
CA PRO A 24 23.62 7.38 -1.89
C PRO A 24 22.92 6.16 -2.46
N ALA A 25 22.51 6.24 -3.71
CA ALA A 25 21.88 5.14 -4.41
C ALA A 25 22.66 4.80 -5.68
N MET A 26 22.83 3.51 -5.93
CA MET A 26 23.51 2.99 -7.10
C MET A 26 22.74 1.80 -7.68
N ILE A 27 22.88 1.58 -8.97
CA ILE A 27 22.43 0.36 -9.64
C ILE A 27 23.65 -0.46 -9.94
N VAL A 28 23.61 -1.73 -9.52
CA VAL A 28 24.66 -2.69 -9.82
C VAL A 28 24.11 -3.72 -10.81
N GLU A 29 24.65 -3.73 -12.01
CA GLU A 29 24.30 -4.70 -13.04
C GLU A 29 25.32 -5.84 -13.02
N HIS A 30 24.90 -7.04 -12.64
CA HIS A 30 25.77 -8.20 -12.52
C HIS A 30 25.82 -9.07 -13.77
N CYS A 31 24.67 -9.17 -14.49
CA CYS A 31 24.55 -10.11 -15.58
C CYS A 31 23.35 -9.76 -16.49
N PHE A 32 23.33 -10.36 -17.68
CA PHE A 32 22.24 -10.20 -18.62
C PHE A 32 21.33 -11.43 -18.63
N VAL A 33 20.02 -11.25 -18.42
CA VAL A 33 19.03 -12.33 -18.50
C VAL A 33 18.95 -12.99 -19.88
N SER A 34 19.46 -12.32 -20.91
CA SER A 34 19.59 -12.87 -22.27
C SER A 34 20.79 -13.80 -22.45
N SER A 35 21.71 -13.87 -21.47
CA SER A 35 22.87 -14.77 -21.48
C SER A 35 22.52 -16.06 -20.73
N ASN A 36 22.45 -17.19 -21.44
CA ASN A 36 22.22 -18.50 -20.80
C ASN A 36 23.27 -18.81 -19.74
N SER A 37 24.54 -18.45 -20.02
CA SER A 37 25.64 -18.65 -19.06
C SER A 37 25.43 -17.87 -17.77
N ASP A 38 25.01 -16.61 -17.85
CA ASP A 38 24.76 -15.76 -16.69
C ASP A 38 23.54 -16.25 -15.90
N CYS A 39 22.49 -16.66 -16.62
CA CYS A 39 21.31 -17.23 -15.98
C CYS A 39 21.62 -18.50 -15.21
N GLU A 40 22.38 -19.44 -15.78
CA GLU A 40 22.78 -20.66 -15.11
C GLU A 40 23.74 -20.40 -13.95
N GLN A 41 24.69 -19.50 -14.14
CA GLN A 41 25.75 -19.25 -13.17
C GLN A 41 25.26 -18.43 -11.99
N PHE A 42 24.42 -17.42 -12.20
CA PHE A 42 24.09 -16.39 -11.20
C PHE A 42 22.62 -16.30 -10.84
N LEU A 43 21.69 -16.58 -11.76
CA LEU A 43 20.27 -16.31 -11.55
C LEU A 43 19.41 -17.56 -11.32
N SER A 44 19.96 -18.75 -11.45
CA SER A 44 19.21 -20.00 -11.50
C SER A 44 18.68 -20.52 -10.15
N SER A 45 18.97 -19.85 -9.04
CA SER A 45 18.44 -20.24 -7.72
C SER A 45 18.44 -19.07 -6.74
N ASP A 46 17.55 -19.12 -5.75
CA ASP A 46 17.50 -18.14 -4.65
C ASP A 46 18.82 -18.05 -3.88
N ALA A 47 19.52 -19.17 -3.73
CA ALA A 47 20.82 -19.20 -3.06
C ALA A 47 21.86 -18.36 -3.79
N LYS A 48 21.89 -18.43 -5.12
CA LYS A 48 22.80 -17.65 -5.97
C LYS A 48 22.44 -16.17 -5.96
N LEU A 49 21.14 -15.84 -6.07
CA LEU A 49 20.65 -14.46 -5.95
C LEU A 49 20.99 -13.85 -4.60
N ARG A 50 20.82 -14.61 -3.51
CA ARG A 50 21.20 -14.17 -2.16
C ARG A 50 22.72 -13.96 -2.02
N ALA A 51 23.53 -14.79 -2.65
CA ALA A 51 25.00 -14.65 -2.62
C ALA A 51 25.45 -13.34 -3.31
N ILE A 52 24.85 -12.98 -4.45
CA ILE A 52 25.08 -11.71 -5.14
C ILE A 52 24.68 -10.55 -4.24
N ALA A 53 23.44 -10.54 -3.75
CA ALA A 53 22.93 -9.47 -2.88
C ALA A 53 23.79 -9.27 -1.62
N GLN A 54 24.29 -10.35 -1.03
CA GLN A 54 25.22 -10.28 0.12
C GLN A 54 26.59 -9.74 -0.26
N ALA A 55 27.10 -10.05 -1.45
CA ALA A 55 28.36 -9.51 -1.94
C ALA A 55 28.26 -8.00 -2.16
N ASP A 56 27.17 -7.54 -2.77
CA ASP A 56 26.88 -6.12 -2.96
C ASP A 56 26.77 -5.37 -1.64
N ALA A 57 25.98 -5.92 -0.72
CA ALA A 57 25.83 -5.33 0.61
C ALA A 57 27.17 -5.18 1.34
N ARG A 58 28.05 -6.20 1.26
CA ARG A 58 29.39 -6.11 1.83
C ARG A 58 30.28 -5.08 1.13
N GLY A 59 30.20 -5.01 -0.21
CA GLY A 59 30.96 -4.02 -0.98
C GLY A 59 30.56 -2.59 -0.66
N ILE A 60 29.25 -2.34 -0.59
CA ILE A 60 28.70 -1.04 -0.22
C ILE A 60 29.07 -0.68 1.22
N ALA A 61 28.92 -1.62 2.16
CA ALA A 61 29.27 -1.41 3.55
C ALA A 61 30.77 -1.07 3.72
N ALA A 62 31.65 -1.80 3.05
CA ALA A 62 33.08 -1.53 3.07
C ALA A 62 33.44 -0.16 2.50
N TYR A 63 32.82 0.23 1.39
CA TYR A 63 33.08 1.52 0.74
C TYR A 63 32.65 2.70 1.60
N TYR A 64 31.50 2.60 2.28
CA TYR A 64 30.95 3.67 3.12
C TYR A 64 31.32 3.54 4.61
N GLY A 65 32.15 2.54 5.00
CA GLY A 65 32.52 2.30 6.40
C GLY A 65 31.32 1.95 7.29
N LEU A 66 30.34 1.25 6.74
CA LEU A 66 29.13 0.86 7.48
C LEU A 66 29.37 -0.41 8.28
N GLU A 67 28.94 -0.43 9.52
CA GLU A 67 28.94 -1.63 10.37
C GLU A 67 27.57 -2.32 10.28
N LYS A 68 27.60 -3.68 10.27
CA LYS A 68 26.38 -4.47 10.35
C LYS A 68 25.76 -4.29 11.74
N LYS A 69 24.60 -3.67 11.82
CA LYS A 69 23.78 -3.68 13.05
C LYS A 69 22.93 -4.94 13.11
N ASP A 70 22.73 -5.46 14.32
CA ASP A 70 21.78 -6.55 14.53
C ASP A 70 20.35 -6.08 14.21
N PRO A 71 19.48 -6.96 13.65
CA PRO A 71 18.12 -6.58 13.23
C PRO A 71 17.26 -5.97 14.34
N GLY A 72 17.62 -6.12 15.62
CA GLY A 72 16.94 -5.51 16.77
C GLY A 72 17.42 -4.10 17.14
N GLU A 73 18.51 -3.61 16.54
CA GLU A 73 19.11 -2.29 16.86
C GLU A 73 18.98 -1.25 15.74
N VAL A 74 18.32 -1.59 14.66
CA VAL A 74 18.11 -0.63 13.58
C VAL A 74 16.98 0.30 13.99
N ASP A 75 17.33 1.40 14.64
CA ASP A 75 16.45 2.55 14.76
C ASP A 75 16.36 3.18 13.36
N VAL A 76 15.50 2.58 12.51
CA VAL A 76 15.24 3.10 11.19
C VAL A 76 14.57 4.45 11.41
N GLU A 77 15.32 5.53 11.16
CA GLU A 77 14.73 6.86 11.14
C GLU A 77 13.45 6.78 10.29
N PRO A 78 12.32 7.23 10.83
CA PRO A 78 11.06 7.10 10.11
C PRO A 78 11.14 7.90 8.81
N LEU A 79 10.57 7.32 7.76
CA LEU A 79 10.47 7.91 6.44
C LEU A 79 9.94 9.34 6.49
N PHE A 80 9.05 9.57 7.45
CA PHE A 80 8.36 10.84 7.67
C PHE A 80 8.59 11.30 9.12
N ARG A 81 9.06 12.54 9.26
CA ARG A 81 9.43 13.08 10.57
C ARG A 81 8.26 13.22 11.55
N ASP A 82 7.03 13.38 11.04
CA ASP A 82 5.80 13.45 11.83
C ASP A 82 5.25 12.07 12.25
N CYS A 83 5.85 10.99 11.73
CA CYS A 83 5.53 9.63 12.15
C CYS A 83 6.51 9.07 13.20
N ARG A 84 7.52 9.84 13.62
CA ARG A 84 8.63 9.35 14.47
C ARG A 84 8.17 8.68 15.76
N SER A 85 7.20 9.26 16.45
CA SER A 85 6.59 8.72 17.66
C SER A 85 5.14 8.27 17.48
N HIS A 86 4.64 8.22 16.25
CA HIS A 86 3.26 7.87 15.97
C HIS A 86 3.06 6.35 16.07
N TRP A 87 1.94 5.92 16.64
CA TRP A 87 1.59 4.50 16.83
C TRP A 87 1.62 3.67 15.52
N ALA A 88 1.30 4.30 14.37
CA ALA A 88 1.28 3.64 13.07
C ALA A 88 2.61 3.75 12.31
N LYS A 89 3.72 4.19 12.95
CA LYS A 89 5.04 4.39 12.32
C LYS A 89 5.43 3.24 11.40
N ASP A 90 5.36 2.01 11.90
CA ASP A 90 5.83 0.84 11.17
C ASP A 90 4.94 0.49 9.97
N TYR A 91 3.63 0.67 10.11
CA TYR A 91 2.67 0.49 9.01
C TYR A 91 2.85 1.55 7.92
N VAL A 92 3.07 2.81 8.31
CA VAL A 92 3.33 3.91 7.38
C VAL A 92 4.63 3.68 6.62
N ASN A 93 5.71 3.30 7.32
CA ASN A 93 6.99 2.98 6.70
C ASN A 93 6.85 1.81 5.72
N ARG A 94 6.21 0.72 6.15
CA ARG A 94 5.98 -0.46 5.31
C ARG A 94 5.18 -0.13 4.05
N ALA A 95 4.10 0.61 4.17
CA ALA A 95 3.25 1.00 3.05
C ALA A 95 3.99 1.95 2.08
N ALA A 96 4.81 2.86 2.61
CA ALA A 96 5.58 3.78 1.80
C ALA A 96 6.78 3.10 1.13
N ASP A 97 7.48 2.20 1.82
CA ASP A 97 8.59 1.41 1.25
C ASP A 97 8.10 0.50 0.13
N ALA A 98 6.87 0.00 0.23
CA ALA A 98 6.22 -0.78 -0.82
C ALA A 98 5.64 0.08 -1.97
N GLY A 99 5.69 1.41 -1.86
CA GLY A 99 5.18 2.33 -2.88
C GLY A 99 3.65 2.48 -2.90
N TRP A 100 2.93 1.97 -1.88
CA TRP A 100 1.46 2.05 -1.83
C TRP A 100 0.96 3.43 -1.41
N VAL A 101 1.78 4.18 -0.70
CA VAL A 101 1.42 5.51 -0.20
C VAL A 101 2.58 6.50 -0.38
N ASN A 102 2.22 7.76 -0.49
CA ASN A 102 3.18 8.86 -0.57
C ASN A 102 2.96 9.86 0.56
N GLY A 103 4.03 10.57 0.94
CA GLY A 103 3.93 11.72 1.84
C GLY A 103 3.25 12.92 1.16
N VAL A 104 2.93 13.92 1.98
CA VAL A 104 2.30 15.17 1.52
C VAL A 104 3.32 16.26 1.15
N GLY A 105 4.61 15.92 1.12
CA GLY A 105 5.70 16.84 0.87
C GLY A 105 6.41 17.27 2.15
N GLY A 106 7.60 17.89 1.99
CA GLY A 106 8.40 18.38 3.11
C GLY A 106 8.81 17.31 4.15
N GLY A 107 8.86 16.03 3.77
CA GLY A 107 9.16 14.94 4.72
C GLY A 107 8.05 14.65 5.73
N LEU A 108 6.80 14.97 5.37
CA LEU A 108 5.61 14.75 6.20
C LEU A 108 4.68 13.72 5.56
N PHE A 109 4.01 12.94 6.40
CA PHE A 109 2.95 12.00 6.02
C PHE A 109 1.55 12.49 6.39
N GLN A 110 1.42 13.24 7.49
CA GLN A 110 0.17 13.64 8.13
C GLN A 110 -0.67 12.42 8.55
N PRO A 111 -0.17 11.58 9.49
CA PRO A 111 -0.81 10.31 9.83
C PRO A 111 -2.23 10.46 10.35
N ASP A 112 -2.50 11.51 11.14
CA ASP A 112 -3.83 11.82 11.67
C ASP A 112 -4.71 12.64 10.72
N GLY A 113 -4.18 13.00 9.54
CA GLY A 113 -4.93 13.69 8.51
C GLY A 113 -6.09 12.84 8.00
N THR A 114 -7.21 13.50 7.67
CA THR A 114 -8.39 12.82 7.10
C THR A 114 -8.05 12.21 5.74
N LEU A 115 -8.67 11.07 5.47
CA LEU A 115 -8.51 10.34 4.22
C LEU A 115 -9.72 10.60 3.32
N THR A 116 -9.46 11.03 2.08
CA THR A 116 -10.56 11.12 1.11
C THR A 116 -10.83 9.79 0.43
N ARG A 117 -12.02 9.64 -0.17
CA ARG A 117 -12.41 8.45 -0.94
C ARG A 117 -11.41 8.18 -2.08
N ALA A 118 -11.01 9.23 -2.81
CA ALA A 118 -10.02 9.10 -3.88
C ALA A 118 -8.65 8.66 -3.36
N MET A 119 -8.19 9.22 -2.24
CA MET A 119 -6.93 8.81 -1.62
C MET A 119 -6.92 7.31 -1.30
N PHE A 120 -7.99 6.79 -0.70
CA PHE A 120 -8.05 5.37 -0.33
C PHE A 120 -8.02 4.46 -1.55
N VAL A 121 -8.78 4.78 -2.60
CA VAL A 121 -8.78 4.00 -3.84
C VAL A 121 -7.42 4.04 -4.54
N THR A 122 -6.75 5.20 -4.56
CA THR A 122 -5.38 5.31 -5.11
C THR A 122 -4.37 4.48 -4.32
N MET A 123 -4.49 4.43 -2.99
CA MET A 123 -3.66 3.56 -2.16
C MET A 123 -3.90 2.07 -2.47
N LEU A 124 -5.14 1.65 -2.72
CA LEU A 124 -5.47 0.29 -3.15
C LEU A 124 -4.93 -0.04 -4.55
N ALA A 125 -4.97 0.91 -5.49
CA ALA A 125 -4.36 0.75 -6.80
C ALA A 125 -2.83 0.54 -6.67
N GLY A 126 -2.17 1.32 -5.82
CA GLY A 126 -0.76 1.11 -5.48
C GLY A 126 -0.46 -0.26 -4.88
N LEU A 127 -1.31 -0.74 -3.93
CA LEU A 127 -1.20 -2.08 -3.36
C LEU A 127 -1.34 -3.18 -4.42
N SER A 128 -2.20 -2.95 -5.42
CA SER A 128 -2.49 -3.93 -6.48
C SER A 128 -1.42 -3.99 -7.56
N GLY A 129 -0.56 -2.97 -7.66
CA GLY A 129 0.39 -2.84 -8.75
C GLY A 129 -0.26 -2.61 -10.12
N VAL A 130 -1.43 -1.97 -10.14
CA VAL A 130 -2.18 -1.66 -11.36
C VAL A 130 -1.41 -0.66 -12.22
N ASP A 131 -1.33 -0.92 -13.53
CA ASP A 131 -0.85 0.08 -14.47
C ASP A 131 -1.98 1.09 -14.74
N GLU A 132 -1.82 2.28 -14.19
CA GLU A 132 -2.81 3.35 -14.33
C GLU A 132 -2.98 3.82 -15.79
N ALA A 133 -2.02 3.54 -16.68
CA ALA A 133 -2.13 3.87 -18.09
C ALA A 133 -3.24 3.09 -18.82
N ASP A 134 -3.63 1.93 -18.29
CA ASP A 134 -4.72 1.11 -18.83
C ASP A 134 -6.11 1.71 -18.53
N TYR A 135 -6.20 2.69 -17.62
CA TYR A 135 -7.45 3.27 -17.14
C TYR A 135 -7.51 4.80 -17.33
N PRO A 136 -7.56 5.29 -18.56
CA PRO A 136 -7.38 6.72 -18.87
C PRO A 136 -8.54 7.62 -18.42
N GLY A 137 -9.67 7.07 -18.01
CA GLY A 137 -10.84 7.87 -17.63
C GLY A 137 -11.86 7.13 -16.79
N SER A 138 -12.68 7.88 -16.06
CA SER A 138 -13.75 7.37 -15.20
C SER A 138 -15.14 7.66 -15.78
N THR A 139 -16.11 6.81 -15.47
CA THR A 139 -17.53 7.00 -15.82
C THR A 139 -18.27 7.91 -14.84
N PHE A 140 -17.65 8.29 -13.72
CA PHE A 140 -18.25 9.17 -12.74
C PHE A 140 -18.21 10.63 -13.20
N SER A 141 -19.34 11.33 -13.10
CA SER A 141 -19.52 12.71 -13.59
C SER A 141 -18.65 13.74 -12.86
N ASP A 142 -18.23 13.44 -11.64
CA ASP A 142 -17.42 14.30 -10.77
C ASP A 142 -15.93 13.89 -10.71
N VAL A 143 -15.50 12.98 -11.58
CA VAL A 143 -14.11 12.55 -11.73
C VAL A 143 -13.60 12.99 -13.10
N SER A 144 -12.97 14.17 -13.14
CA SER A 144 -12.45 14.73 -14.39
C SER A 144 -11.18 14.02 -14.84
N VAL A 145 -11.02 13.84 -16.14
CA VAL A 145 -9.78 13.35 -16.76
C VAL A 145 -8.63 14.31 -16.41
N GLY A 146 -7.47 13.74 -16.07
CA GLY A 146 -6.30 14.52 -15.67
C GLY A 146 -6.18 14.79 -14.17
N GLN A 147 -7.18 14.44 -13.38
CA GLN A 147 -7.01 14.40 -11.92
C GLN A 147 -6.09 13.25 -11.54
N TRP A 148 -5.22 13.44 -10.56
CA TRP A 148 -4.21 12.45 -10.12
C TRP A 148 -4.82 11.12 -9.68
N TYR A 149 -6.07 11.11 -9.24
CA TYR A 149 -6.81 9.92 -8.80
C TYR A 149 -7.69 9.31 -9.90
N ALA A 150 -7.84 9.97 -11.04
CA ALA A 150 -8.80 9.53 -12.05
C ALA A 150 -8.53 8.12 -12.58
N PRO A 151 -7.30 7.70 -12.88
CA PRO A 151 -7.00 6.34 -13.31
C PRO A 151 -7.33 5.29 -12.26
N SER A 152 -6.95 5.54 -11.00
CA SER A 152 -7.23 4.61 -9.89
C SER A 152 -8.73 4.44 -9.65
N VAL A 153 -9.51 5.54 -9.75
CA VAL A 153 -10.98 5.48 -9.60
C VAL A 153 -11.60 4.76 -10.80
N ALA A 154 -11.09 4.99 -12.03
CA ALA A 154 -11.55 4.29 -13.22
C ALA A 154 -11.31 2.78 -13.12
N TRP A 155 -10.11 2.36 -12.69
CA TRP A 155 -9.81 0.98 -12.39
C TRP A 155 -10.79 0.37 -11.39
N ALA A 156 -10.93 0.99 -10.22
CA ALA A 156 -11.76 0.44 -9.17
C ALA A 156 -13.25 0.34 -9.57
N ALA A 157 -13.72 1.25 -10.44
CA ALA A 157 -15.07 1.19 -10.98
C ALA A 157 -15.22 0.08 -12.03
N SER A 158 -14.26 -0.07 -12.95
CA SER A 158 -14.31 -1.11 -14.00
C SER A 158 -14.24 -2.52 -13.42
N GLU A 159 -13.48 -2.69 -12.33
CA GLU A 159 -13.32 -3.97 -11.63
C GLU A 159 -14.44 -4.23 -10.59
N GLY A 160 -15.41 -3.32 -10.47
CA GLY A 160 -16.52 -3.47 -9.53
C GLY A 160 -16.14 -3.31 -8.06
N ILE A 161 -14.96 -2.78 -7.77
CA ILE A 161 -14.48 -2.52 -6.40
C ILE A 161 -15.27 -1.38 -5.75
N VAL A 162 -15.65 -0.38 -6.56
CA VAL A 162 -16.47 0.76 -6.14
C VAL A 162 -17.65 0.99 -7.09
N SER A 163 -18.79 1.38 -6.54
CA SER A 163 -20.01 1.68 -7.31
C SER A 163 -20.45 3.14 -7.24
N GLY A 164 -19.67 4.01 -6.62
CA GLY A 164 -20.04 5.41 -6.41
C GLY A 164 -20.99 5.62 -5.22
N THR A 165 -21.51 6.85 -5.11
CA THR A 165 -22.39 7.27 -3.99
C THR A 165 -23.86 7.48 -4.43
N GLY A 166 -24.15 7.25 -5.70
CA GLY A 166 -25.42 7.50 -6.36
C GLY A 166 -25.32 8.61 -7.41
N ASP A 167 -26.35 8.74 -8.25
CA ASP A 167 -26.45 9.75 -9.29
C ASP A 167 -25.25 9.86 -10.24
N GLY A 168 -24.51 8.74 -10.44
CA GLY A 168 -23.31 8.70 -11.27
C GLY A 168 -22.12 9.48 -10.71
N ARG A 169 -22.04 9.67 -9.40
CA ARG A 169 -20.97 10.38 -8.69
C ARG A 169 -20.14 9.45 -7.84
N PHE A 170 -18.85 9.77 -7.71
CA PHE A 170 -17.90 9.09 -6.82
C PHE A 170 -17.62 9.85 -5.52
N GLU A 171 -17.71 11.17 -5.55
CA GLU A 171 -17.35 12.10 -4.47
C GLU A 171 -15.89 11.98 -4.02
N PRO A 172 -14.93 12.21 -4.95
CA PRO A 172 -13.51 11.90 -4.74
C PRO A 172 -12.87 12.64 -3.56
N ASN A 173 -13.30 13.86 -3.30
CA ASN A 173 -12.73 14.74 -2.28
C ASN A 173 -13.46 14.66 -0.93
N ARG A 174 -14.55 13.90 -0.83
CA ARG A 174 -15.23 13.66 0.44
C ARG A 174 -14.41 12.72 1.32
N ASN A 175 -14.35 13.02 2.63
CA ASN A 175 -13.73 12.11 3.58
C ASN A 175 -14.44 10.76 3.57
N ILE A 176 -13.67 9.69 3.63
CA ILE A 176 -14.20 8.33 3.67
C ILE A 176 -14.55 7.96 5.11
N THR A 177 -15.74 7.40 5.31
CA THR A 177 -16.11 6.83 6.61
C THR A 177 -15.58 5.41 6.77
N ARG A 178 -15.51 4.93 8.00
CA ARG A 178 -15.00 3.59 8.30
C ARG A 178 -15.86 2.48 7.69
N GLN A 179 -17.18 2.63 7.67
CA GLN A 179 -18.06 1.67 6.99
C GLN A 179 -17.89 1.70 5.46
N GLU A 180 -17.63 2.85 4.85
CA GLU A 180 -17.31 2.94 3.43
C GLU A 180 -15.96 2.30 3.10
N MET A 181 -14.97 2.49 3.99
CA MET A 181 -13.68 1.82 3.86
C MET A 181 -13.86 0.30 3.88
N ALA A 182 -14.66 -0.25 4.82
CA ALA A 182 -14.95 -1.68 4.88
C ALA A 182 -15.61 -2.18 3.58
N GLN A 183 -16.56 -1.42 3.02
CA GLN A 183 -17.22 -1.78 1.77
C GLN A 183 -16.24 -1.84 0.60
N ILE A 184 -15.34 -0.86 0.48
CA ILE A 184 -14.34 -0.85 -0.59
C ILE A 184 -13.31 -1.98 -0.40
N MET A 185 -12.91 -2.29 0.84
CA MET A 185 -12.04 -3.41 1.15
C MET A 185 -12.66 -4.76 0.76
N ALA A 186 -13.93 -4.96 1.08
CA ALA A 186 -14.65 -6.17 0.68
C ALA A 186 -14.75 -6.29 -0.85
N GLY A 187 -15.07 -5.20 -1.55
CA GLY A 187 -15.04 -5.16 -3.02
C GLY A 187 -13.67 -5.51 -3.61
N TYR A 188 -12.60 -4.97 -3.02
CA TYR A 188 -11.23 -5.27 -3.42
C TYR A 188 -10.87 -6.75 -3.21
N LEU A 189 -11.23 -7.33 -2.08
CA LEU A 189 -10.98 -8.75 -1.80
C LEU A 189 -11.83 -9.66 -2.69
N ALA A 190 -13.09 -9.29 -2.97
CA ALA A 190 -13.93 -10.02 -3.92
C ALA A 190 -13.32 -10.01 -5.33
N TRP A 191 -12.78 -8.88 -5.78
CA TRP A 191 -12.02 -8.80 -7.04
C TRP A 191 -10.80 -9.73 -7.05
N LYS A 192 -10.14 -9.92 -5.90
CA LYS A 192 -9.05 -10.90 -5.72
C LYS A 192 -9.54 -12.35 -5.61
N GLY A 193 -10.83 -12.61 -5.75
CA GLY A 193 -11.41 -13.95 -5.69
C GLY A 193 -11.69 -14.48 -4.27
N VAL A 194 -11.66 -13.61 -3.26
CA VAL A 194 -11.98 -13.95 -1.88
C VAL A 194 -13.51 -13.90 -1.69
N ASP A 195 -14.09 -14.91 -1.03
CA ASP A 195 -15.46 -14.82 -0.55
C ASP A 195 -15.54 -13.86 0.64
N THR A 196 -16.25 -12.75 0.44
CA THR A 196 -16.38 -11.66 1.40
C THR A 196 -17.69 -11.66 2.18
N HIS A 197 -18.44 -12.78 2.13
CA HIS A 197 -19.59 -12.94 3.01
C HIS A 197 -19.13 -13.26 4.43
N PRO A 198 -19.75 -12.65 5.47
CA PRO A 198 -19.47 -13.01 6.85
C PRO A 198 -19.92 -14.45 7.12
N THR A 199 -19.17 -15.19 7.96
CA THR A 199 -19.48 -16.61 8.24
C THR A 199 -20.63 -16.82 9.21
N ALA A 200 -21.06 -15.77 9.90
CA ALA A 200 -22.15 -15.79 10.88
C ALA A 200 -23.13 -14.64 10.65
N ASP A 201 -24.31 -14.77 11.25
CA ASP A 201 -25.28 -13.68 11.28
C ASP A 201 -24.66 -12.42 11.94
N PRO A 202 -24.91 -11.21 11.39
CA PRO A 202 -24.38 -9.96 11.94
C PRO A 202 -24.61 -9.76 13.45
N SER A 203 -25.66 -10.38 14.02
CA SER A 203 -25.93 -10.31 15.47
C SER A 203 -24.96 -11.13 16.32
N ALA A 204 -24.21 -12.05 15.73
CA ALA A 204 -23.23 -12.87 16.43
C ALA A 204 -21.92 -12.13 16.70
N TYR A 205 -21.65 -11.04 16.00
CA TYR A 205 -20.45 -10.24 16.18
C TYR A 205 -20.64 -9.23 17.34
N ASN A 206 -19.62 -9.14 18.20
CA ASN A 206 -19.62 -8.19 19.30
C ASN A 206 -19.23 -6.77 18.80
N ILE A 207 -20.16 -6.13 18.09
CA ILE A 207 -20.04 -4.75 17.59
C ILE A 207 -21.10 -3.93 18.34
N PRO A 208 -20.75 -3.19 19.40
CA PRO A 208 -21.71 -2.49 20.26
C PRO A 208 -22.59 -1.48 19.51
N ASP A 209 -22.00 -0.77 18.57
CA ASP A 209 -22.63 0.27 17.77
C ASP A 209 -23.10 -0.24 16.37
N ARG A 210 -23.39 -1.56 16.26
CA ARG A 210 -23.88 -2.17 15.02
C ARG A 210 -25.11 -1.50 14.45
N ALA A 211 -25.98 -0.96 15.29
CA ALA A 211 -27.20 -0.29 14.85
C ALA A 211 -26.91 0.99 14.02
N ASP A 212 -25.73 1.57 14.16
CA ASP A 212 -25.29 2.75 13.41
C ASP A 212 -24.67 2.41 12.06
N ILE A 213 -24.45 1.12 11.79
CA ILE A 213 -23.93 0.65 10.50
C ILE A 213 -25.05 0.63 9.48
N ALA A 214 -24.85 1.29 8.34
CA ALA A 214 -25.82 1.28 7.25
C ALA A 214 -26.00 -0.15 6.70
N LEU A 215 -27.22 -0.52 6.33
CA LEU A 215 -27.55 -1.88 5.87
C LEU A 215 -26.67 -2.32 4.69
N TRP A 216 -26.32 -1.42 3.78
CA TRP A 216 -25.49 -1.71 2.62
C TRP A 216 -24.02 -2.06 3.01
N ALA A 217 -23.55 -1.63 4.18
CA ALA A 217 -22.18 -1.87 4.65
C ALA A 217 -22.09 -3.00 5.68
N LEU A 218 -23.22 -3.49 6.18
CA LEU A 218 -23.24 -4.37 7.34
C LEU A 218 -22.44 -5.66 7.13
N ASP A 219 -22.65 -6.32 6.02
CA ASP A 219 -21.92 -7.58 5.70
C ASP A 219 -20.42 -7.32 5.54
N SER A 220 -20.05 -6.23 4.84
CA SER A 220 -18.64 -5.86 4.66
C SER A 220 -17.94 -5.51 5.97
N VAL A 221 -18.65 -4.81 6.87
CA VAL A 221 -18.11 -4.50 8.21
C VAL A 221 -17.96 -5.77 9.03
N CYS A 222 -18.96 -6.66 9.05
CA CYS A 222 -18.91 -7.94 9.77
C CYS A 222 -17.77 -8.82 9.24
N PHE A 223 -17.61 -8.92 7.92
CA PHE A 223 -16.52 -9.66 7.29
C PHE A 223 -15.16 -9.08 7.67
N CYS A 224 -14.95 -7.78 7.53
CA CYS A 224 -13.68 -7.13 7.89
C CYS A 224 -13.36 -7.28 9.38
N TYR A 225 -14.39 -7.21 10.24
CA TYR A 225 -14.25 -7.42 11.68
C TYR A 225 -13.87 -8.88 12.00
N GLU A 226 -14.56 -9.86 11.40
CA GLU A 226 -14.27 -11.29 11.54
C GLU A 226 -12.85 -11.65 11.14
N LYS A 227 -12.35 -11.08 10.03
CA LYS A 227 -11.00 -11.35 9.52
C LYS A 227 -9.92 -10.51 10.20
N GLY A 228 -10.29 -9.66 11.17
CA GLY A 228 -9.34 -8.77 11.87
C GLY A 228 -8.72 -7.71 10.96
N LEU A 229 -9.35 -7.40 9.83
CA LEU A 229 -8.89 -6.36 8.89
C LEU A 229 -9.27 -4.95 9.35
N LEU A 230 -10.41 -4.85 10.02
CA LEU A 230 -10.84 -3.64 10.73
C LEU A 230 -11.34 -4.03 12.11
N SER A 231 -10.92 -3.30 13.12
CA SER A 231 -11.37 -3.47 14.50
C SER A 231 -12.06 -2.20 15.01
N GLY A 232 -12.86 -2.35 16.05
CA GLY A 232 -13.37 -1.23 16.82
C GLY A 232 -12.38 -0.75 17.88
N GLY A 233 -12.71 0.39 18.51
CA GLY A 233 -12.10 0.88 19.73
C GLY A 233 -12.96 0.55 20.96
N ASP A 234 -12.66 1.23 22.08
CA ASP A 234 -13.36 1.02 23.36
C ASP A 234 -14.88 1.31 23.28
N HIS A 235 -15.31 2.09 22.30
CA HIS A 235 -16.71 2.52 22.12
C HIS A 235 -17.44 1.85 20.97
N GLY A 236 -16.81 0.91 20.26
CA GLY A 236 -17.40 0.22 19.14
C GLY A 236 -16.61 0.37 17.83
N PHE A 237 -17.25 0.07 16.71
CA PHE A 237 -16.65 0.13 15.37
C PHE A 237 -16.52 1.57 14.85
N ALA A 238 -17.38 2.48 15.29
CA ALA A 238 -17.49 3.86 14.85
C ALA A 238 -17.70 3.99 13.30
N PRO A 239 -18.80 3.44 12.76
CA PRO A 239 -19.00 3.29 11.31
C PRO A 239 -19.02 4.62 10.54
N LEU A 240 -19.48 5.69 11.18
CA LEU A 240 -19.66 7.02 10.59
C LEU A 240 -18.43 7.93 10.77
N ASP A 241 -17.46 7.52 11.57
CA ASP A 241 -16.24 8.29 11.77
C ASP A 241 -15.39 8.28 10.50
N ASN A 242 -14.71 9.41 10.24
CA ASN A 242 -13.77 9.53 9.16
C ASN A 242 -12.50 8.71 9.44
N ALA A 243 -12.05 7.98 8.42
CA ALA A 243 -10.77 7.29 8.51
C ALA A 243 -9.60 8.27 8.38
N THR A 244 -8.48 7.93 9.03
CA THR A 244 -7.22 8.66 8.91
C THR A 244 -6.26 8.00 7.92
N ARG A 245 -5.27 8.74 7.46
CA ARG A 245 -4.21 8.23 6.59
C ARG A 245 -3.41 7.11 7.25
N ALA A 246 -3.17 7.22 8.56
CA ALA A 246 -2.52 6.15 9.34
C ALA A 246 -3.35 4.87 9.37
N GLN A 247 -4.65 4.98 9.59
CA GLN A 247 -5.56 3.82 9.57
C GLN A 247 -5.57 3.14 8.20
N ALA A 248 -5.50 3.90 7.11
CA ALA A 248 -5.37 3.31 5.78
C ALA A 248 -4.09 2.47 5.63
N CYS A 249 -2.94 2.93 6.15
CA CYS A 249 -1.70 2.13 6.10
C CYS A 249 -1.83 0.81 6.86
N VAL A 250 -2.49 0.81 8.02
CA VAL A 250 -2.77 -0.43 8.78
C VAL A 250 -3.61 -1.39 7.94
N VAL A 251 -4.67 -0.86 7.32
CA VAL A 251 -5.57 -1.64 6.46
C VAL A 251 -4.83 -2.22 5.25
N LEU A 252 -4.03 -1.43 4.54
CA LEU A 252 -3.26 -1.92 3.39
C LEU A 252 -2.29 -3.03 3.79
N CYS A 253 -1.59 -2.87 4.91
CA CYS A 253 -0.71 -3.91 5.44
C CYS A 253 -1.50 -5.19 5.79
N GLY A 254 -2.66 -5.02 6.43
CA GLY A 254 -3.55 -6.13 6.78
C GLY A 254 -4.08 -6.87 5.55
N LEU A 255 -4.52 -6.15 4.51
CA LEU A 255 -4.98 -6.73 3.24
C LEU A 255 -3.86 -7.51 2.55
N ASN A 256 -2.66 -6.94 2.46
CA ASN A 256 -1.51 -7.62 1.86
C ASN A 256 -1.14 -8.90 2.64
N ASP A 257 -1.14 -8.86 3.96
CA ASP A 257 -0.82 -10.02 4.79
C ASP A 257 -1.92 -11.09 4.71
N PHE A 258 -3.18 -10.68 4.61
CA PHE A 258 -4.31 -11.58 4.43
C PHE A 258 -4.23 -12.33 3.10
N LEU A 259 -4.02 -11.60 1.99
CA LEU A 259 -3.92 -12.20 0.65
C LEU A 259 -2.75 -13.17 0.54
N ARG A 260 -1.58 -12.83 1.08
CA ARG A 260 -0.42 -13.75 1.09
C ARG A 260 -0.68 -15.06 1.83
N LYS A 261 -1.55 -15.06 2.84
CA LYS A 261 -1.92 -16.27 3.58
C LYS A 261 -2.95 -17.13 2.84
N THR A 262 -3.72 -16.53 1.94
CA THR A 262 -4.74 -17.25 1.16
C THR A 262 -4.17 -17.84 -0.13
N GLU A 263 -3.03 -17.34 -0.62
CA GLU A 263 -2.35 -17.83 -1.83
C GLU A 263 -1.33 -18.95 -1.57
N GLY A 264 -0.98 -19.24 -0.32
CA GLY A 264 -0.02 -20.27 0.11
C GLY A 264 -0.69 -21.45 0.79
#